data_48db144aa4bd2a0adc2e2c8d4b6aa870
#
_entry.id   48db144aa4bd2a0adc2e2c8d4b6aa870
#
_cell.length_a   1.000
_cell.length_b   1.000
_cell.length_c   1.000
_cell.angle_alpha   90.00
_cell.angle_beta   90.00
_cell.angle_gamma   90.00
#
_symmetry.space_group_name_H-M   'P 1'
#
loop_
_entity.id
_entity.type
_entity.pdbx_description
1 polymer ?
#
loop_
_entity_poly.entity_id
_entity_poly.type
_entity_poly.pdbx_seq_one_letter_code
_entity_poly.pdbx_strand_id
1 'polypeptide(L)'
;MSISAATLFELIDGCETLQLATLGDDGVPHASYAPYVREEERFYILISEAAHHCGYLMCHDRCSVMFIEDETAAGQIFARKRVSLECRAATVPRDDPSFTHHTGLLERRFGAIVPMLLQMKDFHLFELLPQSGEAVFGFGEAYRFNGDFTRIEPKTSGHREP
;
A
#
# COMPACT_ATOMS: atom_id res chain seq x y z
N MET A 1 16.48 18.46 -6.38
CA MET A 1 16.93 17.35 -5.51
C MET A 1 16.34 16.06 -6.03
N SER A 2 17.05 14.96 -5.90
CA SER A 2 16.59 13.63 -6.27
C SER A 2 16.46 12.79 -5.00
N ILE A 3 15.48 11.91 -4.97
CA ILE A 3 15.36 10.87 -3.94
C ILE A 3 15.62 9.51 -4.56
N SER A 4 15.98 8.55 -3.73
CA SER A 4 16.23 7.17 -4.16
C SER A 4 15.06 6.25 -3.81
N ALA A 5 15.02 5.07 -4.42
CA ALA A 5 14.09 4.01 -4.02
C ALA A 5 14.26 3.65 -2.53
N ALA A 6 15.50 3.65 -2.02
CA ALA A 6 15.76 3.39 -0.61
C ALA A 6 15.05 4.41 0.31
N THR A 7 15.01 5.69 -0.06
CA THR A 7 14.28 6.72 0.69
C THR A 7 12.77 6.45 0.70
N LEU A 8 12.20 6.01 -0.42
CA LEU A 8 10.79 5.63 -0.49
C LEU A 8 10.50 4.41 0.39
N PHE A 9 11.34 3.38 0.32
CA PHE A 9 11.16 2.17 1.13
C PHE A 9 11.37 2.41 2.63
N GLU A 10 12.25 3.33 3.01
CA GLU A 10 12.41 3.71 4.43
C GLU A 10 11.10 4.27 5.01
N LEU A 11 10.41 5.15 4.29
CA LEU A 11 9.11 5.65 4.72
C LEU A 11 8.04 4.54 4.73
N ILE A 12 7.99 3.75 3.66
CA ILE A 12 7.05 2.63 3.54
C ILE A 12 7.24 1.65 4.70
N ASP A 13 8.46 1.16 4.90
CA ASP A 13 8.76 0.14 5.92
C ASP A 13 8.60 0.67 7.35
N GLY A 14 8.64 1.99 7.52
CA GLY A 14 8.37 2.66 8.81
C GLY A 14 6.88 2.66 9.20
N CYS A 15 5.96 2.36 8.28
CA CYS A 15 4.54 2.24 8.56
C CYS A 15 4.16 0.78 8.83
N GLU A 16 3.32 0.52 9.83
CA GLU A 16 2.78 -0.84 10.11
C GLU A 16 1.54 -1.14 9.27
N THR A 17 0.84 -0.09 8.83
CA THR A 17 -0.39 -0.20 8.05
C THR A 17 -0.30 0.68 6.81
N LEU A 18 -1.00 0.27 5.78
CA LEU A 18 -1.28 1.10 4.61
C LEU A 18 -2.71 1.62 4.65
N GLN A 19 -2.92 2.79 4.09
CA GLN A 19 -4.26 3.27 3.77
C GLN A 19 -4.64 2.73 2.40
N LEU A 20 -5.89 2.26 2.25
CA LEU A 20 -6.36 1.54 1.09
C LEU A 20 -7.59 2.20 0.51
N ALA A 21 -7.53 2.53 -0.77
CA ALA A 21 -8.66 2.99 -1.55
C ALA A 21 -9.07 1.91 -2.55
N THR A 22 -10.33 1.52 -2.51
CA THR A 22 -10.92 0.50 -3.37
C THR A 22 -12.15 1.05 -4.09
N LEU A 23 -12.62 0.35 -5.10
CA LEU A 23 -13.80 0.73 -5.87
C LEU A 23 -14.99 -0.16 -5.48
N GLY A 24 -16.07 0.47 -5.04
CA GLY A 24 -17.36 -0.19 -4.86
C GLY A 24 -18.00 -0.60 -6.19
N ASP A 25 -19.06 -1.38 -6.14
CA ASP A 25 -19.74 -1.95 -7.32
C ASP A 25 -20.28 -0.89 -8.28
N ASP A 26 -20.65 0.26 -7.77
CA ASP A 26 -21.11 1.44 -8.51
C ASP A 26 -19.98 2.41 -8.89
N GLY A 27 -18.72 2.03 -8.67
CA GLY A 27 -17.55 2.87 -8.92
C GLY A 27 -17.30 3.94 -7.85
N VAL A 28 -18.03 3.90 -6.73
CA VAL A 28 -17.82 4.83 -5.60
C VAL A 28 -16.51 4.45 -4.87
N PRO A 29 -15.58 5.39 -4.69
CA PRO A 29 -14.36 5.14 -3.93
C PRO A 29 -14.67 4.80 -2.47
N HIS A 30 -13.96 3.82 -1.93
CA HIS A 30 -14.06 3.40 -0.54
C HIS A 30 -12.70 3.49 0.14
N ALA A 31 -12.62 4.19 1.25
CA ALA A 31 -11.40 4.34 2.03
C ALA A 31 -11.39 3.36 3.21
N SER A 32 -10.27 2.69 3.39
CA SER A 32 -10.02 1.75 4.48
C SER A 32 -8.53 1.67 4.80
N TYR A 33 -8.10 0.69 5.58
CA TYR A 33 -6.69 0.43 5.85
C TYR A 33 -6.45 -1.07 6.01
N ALA A 34 -5.21 -1.48 5.98
CA ALA A 34 -4.81 -2.83 6.31
C ALA A 34 -3.37 -2.88 6.87
N PRO A 35 -3.09 -3.78 7.83
CA PRO A 35 -1.74 -4.22 8.12
C PRO A 35 -1.14 -4.92 6.90
N TYR A 36 0.16 -4.79 6.69
CA TYR A 36 0.81 -5.34 5.51
C TYR A 36 2.23 -5.81 5.79
N VAL A 37 2.74 -6.61 4.87
CA VAL A 37 4.16 -6.84 4.70
C VAL A 37 4.58 -6.51 3.28
N ARG A 38 5.82 -6.11 3.11
CA ARG A 38 6.44 -5.88 1.82
C ARG A 38 7.51 -6.94 1.56
N GLU A 39 7.56 -7.44 0.35
CA GLU A 39 8.67 -8.23 -0.17
C GLU A 39 9.05 -7.66 -1.54
N GLU A 40 10.28 -7.21 -1.66
CA GLU A 40 10.74 -6.44 -2.83
C GLU A 40 9.84 -5.21 -3.07
N GLU A 41 9.23 -5.08 -4.24
CA GLU A 41 8.31 -3.99 -4.57
C GLU A 41 6.83 -4.34 -4.36
N ARG A 42 6.50 -5.53 -3.85
CA ARG A 42 5.13 -6.02 -3.69
C ARG A 42 4.67 -5.96 -2.24
N PHE A 43 3.37 -5.80 -2.07
CA PHE A 43 2.74 -5.71 -0.75
C PHE A 43 1.72 -6.83 -0.58
N TYR A 44 1.60 -7.34 0.64
CA TYR A 44 0.69 -8.44 0.98
C TYR A 44 -0.17 -8.03 2.16
N ILE A 45 -1.48 -8.21 2.01
CA ILE A 45 -2.48 -7.91 3.03
C ILE A 45 -3.37 -9.13 3.26
N LEU A 46 -3.75 -9.36 4.52
CA LEU A 46 -4.66 -10.43 4.93
C LEU A 46 -5.95 -9.78 5.44
N ILE A 47 -7.04 -9.95 4.70
CA ILE A 47 -8.29 -9.23 4.94
C ILE A 47 -9.49 -10.17 4.89
N SER A 48 -10.54 -9.84 5.67
CA SER A 48 -11.77 -10.61 5.82
C SER A 48 -12.85 -10.19 4.82
N GLU A 49 -13.63 -11.15 4.35
CA GLU A 49 -14.86 -10.92 3.57
C GLU A 49 -15.90 -10.07 4.33
N ALA A 50 -15.82 -10.02 5.67
CA ALA A 50 -16.68 -9.15 6.46
C ALA A 50 -16.43 -7.66 6.22
N ALA A 51 -15.27 -7.29 5.69
CA ALA A 51 -14.94 -5.92 5.33
C ALA A 51 -15.22 -5.66 3.83
N HIS A 52 -15.83 -4.52 3.54
CA HIS A 52 -16.19 -4.15 2.15
C HIS A 52 -14.99 -4.20 1.18
N HIS A 53 -13.81 -3.76 1.62
CA HIS A 53 -12.62 -3.72 0.77
C HIS A 53 -12.23 -5.11 0.21
N CYS A 54 -12.49 -6.18 0.95
CA CYS A 54 -12.20 -7.52 0.47
C CYS A 54 -13.07 -7.87 -0.75
N GLY A 55 -14.38 -7.71 -0.65
CA GLY A 55 -15.31 -7.93 -1.76
C GLY A 55 -15.03 -7.02 -2.95
N TYR A 56 -14.68 -5.76 -2.69
CA TYR A 56 -14.33 -4.82 -3.74
C TYR A 56 -13.07 -5.22 -4.51
N LEU A 57 -12.03 -5.68 -3.83
CA LEU A 57 -10.83 -6.17 -4.48
C LEU A 57 -11.03 -7.48 -5.24
N MET A 58 -12.00 -8.31 -4.82
CA MET A 58 -12.37 -9.50 -5.58
C MET A 58 -13.08 -9.16 -6.90
N CYS A 59 -13.84 -8.07 -6.92
CA CYS A 59 -14.58 -7.62 -8.12
C CYS A 59 -13.75 -6.70 -9.02
N HIS A 60 -12.90 -5.86 -8.42
CA HIS A 60 -12.09 -4.86 -9.12
C HIS A 60 -10.64 -4.95 -8.65
N ASP A 61 -9.76 -5.32 -9.54
CA ASP A 61 -8.34 -5.52 -9.23
C ASP A 61 -7.54 -4.23 -9.06
N ARG A 62 -8.13 -3.07 -9.34
CA ARG A 62 -7.48 -1.77 -9.17
C ARG A 62 -7.71 -1.21 -7.78
N CYS A 63 -6.63 -0.77 -7.15
CA CYS A 63 -6.67 -0.07 -5.88
C CYS A 63 -5.55 0.97 -5.80
N SER A 64 -5.65 1.83 -4.81
CA SER A 64 -4.58 2.76 -4.46
C SER A 64 -4.23 2.57 -2.99
N VAL A 65 -2.94 2.63 -2.67
CA VAL A 65 -2.47 2.57 -1.30
C VAL A 65 -1.65 3.81 -0.96
N MET A 66 -1.67 4.20 0.30
CA MET A 66 -0.86 5.31 0.79
C MET A 66 -0.17 4.93 2.09
N PHE A 67 1.12 5.25 2.15
CA PHE A 67 1.95 5.24 3.35
C PHE A 67 2.24 6.69 3.72
N ILE A 68 1.96 7.07 4.94
CA ILE A 68 2.08 8.46 5.37
C ILE A 68 2.67 8.52 6.77
N GLU A 69 3.58 9.47 6.99
CA GLU A 69 4.17 9.68 8.32
C GLU A 69 3.10 10.06 9.34
N ASP A 70 3.33 9.69 10.58
CA ASP A 70 2.44 10.03 11.69
C ASP A 70 2.32 11.56 11.85
N GLU A 71 1.12 12.03 12.17
CA GLU A 71 0.86 13.46 12.38
C GLU A 71 1.74 14.05 13.48
N THR A 72 2.00 13.27 14.53
CA THR A 72 2.82 13.71 15.66
C THR A 72 4.29 13.83 15.30
N ALA A 73 4.76 13.13 14.26
CA ALA A 73 6.13 13.20 13.78
C ALA A 73 6.32 14.22 12.66
N ALA A 74 5.22 14.76 12.11
CA ALA A 74 5.28 15.68 10.98
C ALA A 74 5.84 17.04 11.37
N GLY A 75 6.87 17.49 10.67
CA GLY A 75 7.38 18.85 10.82
C GLY A 75 6.44 19.92 10.28
N GLN A 76 5.62 19.58 9.29
CA GLN A 76 4.61 20.44 8.68
C GLN A 76 3.40 19.61 8.24
N ILE A 77 2.24 19.90 8.82
CA ILE A 77 1.02 19.11 8.58
C ILE A 77 0.51 19.18 7.13
N PHE A 78 0.74 20.28 6.44
CA PHE A 78 0.36 20.43 5.03
C PHE A 78 1.31 19.72 4.06
N ALA A 79 2.48 19.30 4.53
CA ALA A 79 3.51 18.65 3.73
C ALA A 79 4.02 17.35 4.37
N ARG A 80 3.13 16.58 5.01
CA ARG A 80 3.45 15.28 5.58
C ARG A 80 4.09 14.38 4.52
N LYS A 81 5.18 13.71 4.90
CA LYS A 81 5.86 12.75 4.03
C LYS A 81 4.93 11.59 3.73
N ARG A 82 4.77 11.27 2.46
CA ARG A 82 3.88 10.19 2.03
C ARG A 82 4.30 9.60 0.69
N VAL A 83 3.95 8.35 0.51
CA VAL A 83 4.08 7.61 -0.75
C VAL A 83 2.70 7.05 -1.10
N SER A 84 2.21 7.35 -2.28
CA SER A 84 0.95 6.80 -2.83
C SER A 84 1.27 5.93 -4.04
N LEU A 85 0.64 4.76 -4.11
CA LEU A 85 0.84 3.78 -5.18
C LEU A 85 -0.50 3.45 -5.83
N GLU A 86 -0.54 3.40 -7.15
CA GLU A 86 -1.58 2.70 -7.90
C GLU A 86 -1.18 1.24 -8.03
N CYS A 87 -2.06 0.33 -7.62
CA CYS A 87 -1.76 -1.09 -7.58
C CYS A 87 -2.80 -1.94 -8.33
N ARG A 88 -2.34 -3.11 -8.77
CA ARG A 88 -3.20 -4.24 -9.14
C ARG A 88 -3.21 -5.23 -7.99
N ALA A 89 -4.41 -5.66 -7.59
CA ALA A 89 -4.61 -6.65 -6.54
C ALA A 89 -4.92 -8.01 -7.14
N ALA A 90 -4.33 -9.05 -6.55
CA ALA A 90 -4.64 -10.43 -6.90
C ALA A 90 -4.71 -11.27 -5.63
N THR A 91 -5.67 -12.18 -5.55
CA THR A 91 -5.72 -13.16 -4.47
C THR A 91 -4.60 -14.17 -4.60
N VAL A 92 -4.00 -14.54 -3.47
CA VAL A 92 -3.05 -15.64 -3.39
C VAL A 92 -3.79 -16.86 -2.86
N PRO A 93 -3.98 -17.93 -3.67
CA PRO A 93 -4.69 -19.12 -3.23
C PRO A 93 -4.00 -19.80 -2.05
N ARG A 94 -4.78 -20.41 -1.15
CA ARG A 94 -4.25 -21.08 0.04
C ARG A 94 -3.35 -22.28 -0.26
N ASP A 95 -3.51 -22.92 -1.41
CA ASP A 95 -2.70 -24.02 -1.90
C ASP A 95 -1.45 -23.57 -2.69
N ASP A 96 -1.31 -22.27 -2.94
CA ASP A 96 -0.10 -21.72 -3.55
C ASP A 96 1.05 -21.74 -2.54
N PRO A 97 2.26 -22.20 -2.90
CA PRO A 97 3.42 -22.18 -2.00
C PRO A 97 3.76 -20.79 -1.45
N SER A 98 3.47 -19.73 -2.21
CA SER A 98 3.69 -18.35 -1.78
C SER A 98 2.75 -17.90 -0.66
N PHE A 99 1.60 -18.54 -0.50
CA PHE A 99 0.66 -18.23 0.59
C PHE A 99 1.30 -18.44 1.97
N THR A 100 1.88 -19.61 2.21
CA THR A 100 2.56 -19.93 3.48
C THR A 100 3.75 -19.01 3.71
N HIS A 101 4.50 -18.70 2.65
CA HIS A 101 5.64 -17.79 2.74
C HIS A 101 5.20 -16.39 3.20
N HIS A 102 4.24 -15.78 2.53
CA HIS A 102 3.82 -14.40 2.82
C HIS A 102 3.00 -14.28 4.12
N THR A 103 2.17 -15.27 4.45
CA THR A 103 1.51 -15.31 5.77
C THR A 103 2.51 -15.50 6.89
N GLY A 104 3.61 -16.23 6.66
CA GLY A 104 4.74 -16.33 7.57
C GLY A 104 5.45 -15.00 7.81
N LEU A 105 5.57 -14.16 6.78
CA LEU A 105 6.09 -12.79 6.92
C LEU A 105 5.16 -11.92 7.78
N LEU A 106 3.84 -12.02 7.56
CA LEU A 106 2.84 -11.34 8.37
C LEU A 106 2.89 -11.78 9.85
N GLU A 107 3.03 -13.08 10.11
CA GLU A 107 3.16 -13.60 11.47
C GLU A 107 4.42 -13.10 12.17
N ARG A 108 5.57 -13.08 11.47
CA ARG A 108 6.81 -12.51 12.01
C ARG A 108 6.68 -11.06 12.39
N ARG A 109 5.88 -10.30 11.63
CA ARG A 109 5.69 -8.87 11.89
C ARG A 109 4.65 -8.59 12.96
N PHE A 110 3.53 -9.29 12.96
CA PHE A 110 2.35 -8.99 13.79
C PHE A 110 2.06 -10.03 14.88
N GLY A 111 2.73 -11.17 14.87
CA GLY A 111 2.63 -12.18 15.92
C GLY A 111 1.47 -13.14 15.79
N ALA A 112 1.06 -13.70 16.93
CA ALA A 112 0.13 -14.82 17.01
C ALA A 112 -1.30 -14.53 16.51
N ILE A 113 -1.66 -13.28 16.30
CA ILE A 113 -2.95 -12.93 15.69
C ILE A 113 -3.09 -13.53 14.29
N VAL A 114 -2.00 -13.61 13.51
CA VAL A 114 -2.04 -14.06 12.13
C VAL A 114 -2.47 -15.53 12.00
N PRO A 115 -1.86 -16.51 12.68
CA PRO A 115 -2.35 -17.88 12.65
C PRO A 115 -3.81 -18.03 13.11
N MET A 116 -4.25 -17.21 14.07
CA MET A 116 -5.64 -17.21 14.53
C MET A 116 -6.59 -16.75 13.40
N LEU A 117 -6.25 -15.68 12.68
CA LEU A 117 -7.04 -15.20 11.54
C LEU A 117 -7.06 -16.23 10.40
N LEU A 118 -5.96 -16.93 10.15
CA LEU A 118 -5.87 -17.96 9.12
C LEU A 118 -6.74 -19.19 9.37
N GLN A 119 -7.17 -19.43 10.60
CA GLN A 119 -8.17 -20.46 10.92
C GLN A 119 -9.56 -20.10 10.42
N MET A 120 -9.83 -18.82 10.19
CA MET A 120 -11.07 -18.32 9.61
C MET A 120 -11.00 -18.40 8.09
N LYS A 121 -11.97 -19.09 7.48
CA LYS A 121 -11.97 -19.32 6.01
C LYS A 121 -12.29 -18.09 5.18
N ASP A 122 -12.85 -17.06 5.80
CA ASP A 122 -13.22 -15.79 5.19
C ASP A 122 -12.07 -14.79 5.09
N PHE A 123 -10.87 -15.11 5.61
CA PHE A 123 -9.67 -14.31 5.41
C PHE A 123 -8.93 -14.70 4.13
N HIS A 124 -8.63 -13.71 3.32
CA HIS A 124 -7.94 -13.85 2.04
C HIS A 124 -6.64 -13.07 2.03
N LEU A 125 -5.61 -13.67 1.46
CA LEU A 125 -4.34 -13.02 1.19
C LEU A 125 -4.40 -12.37 -0.19
N PHE A 126 -4.10 -11.08 -0.26
CA PHE A 126 -3.96 -10.35 -1.51
C PHE A 126 -2.51 -9.91 -1.70
N GLU A 127 -2.03 -10.06 -2.93
CA GLU A 127 -0.83 -9.41 -3.42
C GLU A 127 -1.24 -8.09 -4.08
N LEU A 128 -0.56 -7.01 -3.72
CA LEU A 128 -0.72 -5.70 -4.35
C LEU A 128 0.55 -5.40 -5.15
N LEU A 129 0.40 -5.30 -6.46
CA LEU A 129 1.50 -5.03 -7.38
C LEU A 129 1.44 -3.56 -7.84
N PRO A 130 2.41 -2.73 -7.43
CA PRO A 130 2.48 -1.35 -7.87
C PRO A 130 2.62 -1.22 -9.38
N GLN A 131 1.90 -0.26 -9.96
CA GLN A 131 1.97 0.11 -11.37
C GLN A 131 2.69 1.45 -11.55
N SER A 132 2.41 2.38 -10.64
CA SER A 132 3.00 3.72 -10.60
C SER A 132 2.86 4.29 -9.20
N GLY A 133 3.56 5.36 -8.93
CA GLY A 133 3.44 6.03 -7.64
C GLY A 133 3.83 7.50 -7.68
N GLU A 134 3.43 8.17 -6.62
CA GLU A 134 3.81 9.54 -6.30
C GLU A 134 4.29 9.63 -4.85
N ALA A 135 5.22 10.53 -4.58
CA ALA A 135 5.70 10.78 -3.23
C ALA A 135 5.84 12.27 -2.97
N VAL A 136 5.64 12.65 -1.72
CA VAL A 136 5.89 14.02 -1.23
C VAL A 136 6.77 13.92 0.01
N PHE A 137 7.86 14.67 0.01
CA PHE A 137 8.82 14.71 1.13
C PHE A 137 9.00 16.11 1.73
N GLY A 138 8.19 17.06 1.31
CA GLY A 138 8.19 18.45 1.77
C GLY A 138 7.52 19.37 0.78
N PHE A 139 7.49 20.68 1.08
CA PHE A 139 6.98 21.67 0.14
C PHE A 139 7.86 21.72 -1.10
N GLY A 140 7.23 21.54 -2.28
CA GLY A 140 7.94 21.53 -3.56
C GLY A 140 8.75 20.26 -3.82
N GLU A 141 8.77 19.31 -2.90
CA GLU A 141 9.48 18.04 -3.02
C GLU A 141 8.51 16.91 -3.35
N ALA A 142 7.96 16.95 -4.55
CA ALA A 142 7.05 15.95 -5.08
C ALA A 142 7.73 15.16 -6.21
N TYR A 143 7.48 13.86 -6.24
CA TYR A 143 8.08 12.92 -7.18
C TYR A 143 7.02 12.00 -7.75
N ARG A 144 7.27 11.48 -8.96
CA ARG A 144 6.54 10.35 -9.54
C ARG A 144 7.53 9.26 -9.92
N PHE A 145 7.04 8.03 -9.92
CA PHE A 145 7.89 6.87 -10.23
C PHE A 145 7.07 5.72 -10.82
N ASN A 146 7.78 4.82 -11.49
CA ASN A 146 7.20 3.58 -12.03
C ASN A 146 7.03 2.51 -10.95
N GLY A 147 6.28 1.44 -11.27
CA GLY A 147 5.89 0.42 -10.31
C GLY A 147 7.04 -0.39 -9.71
N ASP A 148 8.17 -0.48 -10.40
CA ASP A 148 9.38 -1.16 -9.90
C ASP A 148 10.38 -0.23 -9.20
N PHE A 149 10.02 1.04 -9.01
CA PHE A 149 10.81 2.06 -8.32
C PHE A 149 12.19 2.34 -8.95
N THR A 150 12.40 1.96 -10.21
CA THR A 150 13.68 2.17 -10.91
C THR A 150 13.82 3.56 -11.52
N ARG A 151 12.70 4.21 -11.84
CA ARG A 151 12.66 5.55 -12.44
C ARG A 151 11.90 6.50 -11.55
N ILE A 152 12.61 7.39 -10.87
CA ILE A 152 12.05 8.40 -9.97
C ILE A 152 12.38 9.77 -10.54
N GLU A 153 11.35 10.58 -10.80
CA GLU A 153 11.47 11.89 -11.41
C GLU A 153 10.79 12.96 -10.54
N PRO A 154 11.39 14.15 -10.40
CA PRO A 154 10.69 15.27 -9.78
C PRO A 154 9.40 15.58 -10.52
N LYS A 155 8.35 15.85 -9.78
CA LYS A 155 7.09 16.34 -10.33
C LYS A 155 7.23 17.85 -10.48
N THR A 156 7.38 18.34 -11.71
CA THR A 156 7.35 19.76 -11.98
C THR A 156 5.97 20.29 -11.65
N SER A 157 5.88 21.19 -10.68
CA SER A 157 4.66 21.92 -10.37
C SER A 157 4.30 22.75 -11.59
N GLY A 158 3.30 22.33 -12.35
CA GLY A 158 2.62 23.23 -13.26
C GLY A 158 1.88 24.27 -12.43
N HIS A 159 2.57 25.30 -11.98
CA HIS A 159 1.90 26.51 -11.55
C HIS A 159 1.20 27.03 -12.81
N ARG A 160 -0.11 26.83 -12.89
CA ARG A 160 -0.92 27.71 -13.72
C ARG A 160 -0.79 29.08 -13.06
N GLU A 161 -0.07 29.97 -13.69
CA GLU A 161 -0.14 31.39 -13.35
C GLU A 161 -1.60 31.82 -13.39
N PRO A 162 -2.04 32.70 -12.45
CA PRO A 162 -3.42 33.15 -12.38
C PRO A 162 -3.90 33.88 -13.63
#